data_73bc1ff53e2a4648b9b6db8f72d4bc17
#
_entry.id   73bc1ff53e2a4648b9b6db8f72d4bc17
#
_cell.length_a   1.000
_cell.length_b   1.000
_cell.length_c   1.000
_cell.angle_alpha   90.00
_cell.angle_beta   90.00
_cell.angle_gamma   90.00
#
_symmetry.space_group_name_H-M   'P 1'
#
loop_
_entity.id
_entity.type
_entity.pdbx_description
1 polymer ?
#
loop_
_entity_poly.entity_id
_entity_poly.type
_entity_poly.pdbx_seq_one_letter_code
_entity_poly.pdbx_strand_id
1 'polypeptide(L)' 'MKKWIPVSEKLPQLHDIHHDGFGQSEEVLVAFVNSEGEYEQMVDVLQRGGQGDATTIRWCNAPSVTHWMPLPESPGGN' A
#
# COMPACT_ATOMS: atom_id res chain seq x y z
N MET A 1 1.17 15.02 -13.27
CA MET A 1 0.32 13.95 -13.76
C MET A 1 0.52 12.70 -12.92
N LYS A 2 -0.56 12.12 -12.49
CA LYS A 2 -0.45 10.95 -11.64
C LYS A 2 -0.23 9.71 -12.46
N LYS A 3 0.54 8.81 -11.93
CA LYS A 3 0.92 7.63 -12.67
C LYS A 3 0.87 6.42 -11.74
N TRP A 4 0.19 5.40 -12.20
CA TRP A 4 0.14 4.13 -11.47
C TRP A 4 1.51 3.46 -11.50
N ILE A 5 1.91 2.92 -10.37
CA ILE A 5 3.18 2.24 -10.20
C ILE A 5 2.91 0.75 -10.01
N PRO A 6 3.41 -0.11 -10.89
CA PRO A 6 3.24 -1.55 -10.69
C PRO A 6 3.95 -2.00 -9.41
N VAL A 7 3.28 -2.82 -8.63
CA VAL A 7 3.91 -3.32 -7.40
C VAL A 7 5.13 -4.18 -7.70
N SER A 8 5.21 -4.75 -8.91
CA SER A 8 6.38 -5.53 -9.30
C SER A 8 7.61 -4.66 -9.53
N GLU A 9 7.42 -3.36 -9.75
CA GLU A 9 8.55 -2.45 -9.96
C GLU A 9 8.98 -1.77 -8.68
N LYS A 10 8.02 -1.35 -7.86
CA LYS A 10 8.33 -0.59 -6.68
C LYS A 10 7.18 -0.67 -5.70
N LEU A 11 7.50 -0.70 -4.42
CA LEU A 11 6.51 -0.66 -3.36
C LEU A 11 6.63 0.66 -2.62
N PRO A 12 5.55 1.10 -1.94
CA PRO A 12 5.64 2.31 -1.13
C PRO A 12 6.70 2.16 -0.05
N GLN A 13 7.32 3.27 0.31
CA GLN A 13 8.32 3.27 1.35
C GLN A 13 7.66 2.97 2.70
N LEU A 14 8.29 2.09 3.47
CA LEU A 14 7.80 1.75 4.79
C LEU A 14 8.51 2.59 5.83
N HIS A 15 7.77 2.99 6.84
CA HIS A 15 8.30 3.73 7.98
C HIS A 15 8.18 2.86 9.22
N ASP A 16 9.23 2.82 10.00
CA ASP A 16 9.20 2.01 11.22
C ASP A 16 8.23 2.60 12.22
N ILE A 17 7.35 1.75 12.71
CA ILE A 17 6.40 2.16 13.74
C ILE A 17 6.96 1.84 15.11
N HIS A 18 7.62 0.69 15.22
CA HIS A 18 8.23 0.23 16.46
C HIS A 18 9.62 -0.25 16.14
N HIS A 19 10.40 -0.52 17.18
CA HIS A 19 11.79 -0.94 17.00
C HIS A 19 11.92 -2.44 16.83
N ASP A 20 10.87 -3.12 16.45
CA ASP A 20 10.89 -4.58 16.38
C ASP A 20 10.65 -5.08 14.96
N GLY A 21 10.92 -4.26 13.96
CA GLY A 21 10.83 -4.70 12.58
C GLY A 21 9.49 -4.42 11.92
N PHE A 22 8.55 -3.91 12.66
CA PHE A 22 7.28 -3.52 12.05
C PHE A 22 7.45 -2.23 11.27
N GLY A 23 6.75 -2.14 10.15
CA GLY A 23 6.77 -0.93 9.35
C GLY A 23 5.46 -0.77 8.63
N GLN A 24 5.17 0.45 8.22
CA GLN A 24 3.93 0.75 7.53
C GLN A 24 4.16 1.91 6.59
N SER A 25 3.57 1.83 5.41
CA SER A 25 3.63 2.93 4.47
C SER A 25 2.60 3.98 4.84
N GLU A 26 2.72 5.13 4.19
CA GLU A 26 1.63 6.10 4.23
C GLU A 26 0.44 5.52 3.50
N GLU A 27 -0.72 6.12 3.72
CA GLU A 27 -1.89 5.73 2.95
C GLU A 27 -1.67 6.06 1.48
N VAL A 28 -2.00 5.10 0.62
CA VAL A 28 -1.84 5.27 -0.82
C VAL A 28 -3.09 4.72 -1.50
N LEU A 29 -3.28 5.14 -2.73
CA LEU A 29 -4.36 4.59 -3.54
C LEU A 29 -3.85 3.32 -4.20
N VAL A 30 -4.63 2.26 -4.12
CA VAL A 30 -4.23 0.98 -4.71
C VAL A 30 -5.29 0.54 -5.71
N ALA A 31 -4.83 -0.17 -6.73
CA ALA A 31 -5.69 -0.83 -7.70
C ALA A 31 -5.55 -2.33 -7.50
N PHE A 32 -6.66 -3.01 -7.42
CA PHE A 32 -6.65 -4.44 -7.20
C PHE A 32 -7.72 -5.09 -8.04
N VAL A 33 -7.61 -6.40 -8.20
CA VAL A 33 -8.56 -7.18 -8.99
C VAL A 33 -9.50 -7.87 -8.03
N ASN A 34 -10.79 -7.66 -8.21
CA ASN A 34 -11.78 -8.27 -7.34
C ASN A 34 -12.08 -9.71 -7.77
N SER A 35 -12.99 -10.36 -7.07
CA SER A 35 -13.29 -11.76 -7.32
C SER A 35 -13.93 -12.00 -8.69
N GLU A 36 -14.40 -10.95 -9.32
CA GLU A 36 -15.01 -11.06 -10.65
C GLU A 36 -14.03 -10.72 -11.75
N GLY A 37 -12.79 -10.46 -11.41
CA GLY A 37 -11.77 -10.13 -12.40
C GLY A 37 -11.78 -8.68 -12.84
N GLU A 38 -12.46 -7.82 -12.11
CA GLU A 38 -12.53 -6.41 -12.44
C GLU A 38 -11.63 -5.59 -11.54
N TYR A 39 -11.12 -4.49 -12.06
CA TYR A 39 -10.28 -3.60 -11.27
C TYR A 39 -11.12 -2.72 -10.36
N GLU A 40 -10.66 -2.57 -9.14
CA GLU A 40 -11.23 -1.63 -8.18
C GLU A 40 -10.11 -0.85 -7.55
N GLN A 41 -10.47 0.26 -6.91
CA GLN A 41 -9.50 1.13 -6.24
C GLN A 41 -9.94 1.36 -4.81
N MET A 42 -8.95 1.48 -3.93
CA MET A 42 -9.24 1.85 -2.55
C MET A 42 -7.98 2.43 -1.93
N VAL A 43 -8.15 3.09 -0.79
CA VAL A 43 -7.02 3.57 -0.01
C VAL A 43 -6.57 2.46 0.91
N ASP A 44 -5.27 2.21 0.95
CA ASP A 44 -4.73 1.16 1.79
C ASP A 44 -3.31 1.51 2.19
N VAL A 45 -2.74 0.71 3.09
CA VAL A 45 -1.36 0.85 3.51
C VAL A 45 -0.66 -0.48 3.32
N LEU A 46 0.64 -0.40 3.04
CA LEU A 46 1.49 -1.57 2.97
C LEU A 46 2.13 -1.76 4.33
N GLN A 47 2.10 -2.97 4.84
CA GLN A 47 2.65 -3.28 6.15
C GLN A 47 3.73 -4.32 6.05
N ARG A 48 4.76 -4.17 6.88
CA ARG A 48 5.78 -5.17 7.06
C ARG A 48 5.71 -5.67 8.48
N GLY A 49 5.84 -6.97 8.61
CA GLY A 49 5.79 -7.58 9.93
C GLY A 49 4.47 -8.23 10.17
N GLY A 50 4.41 -8.90 11.24
CA GLY A 50 3.22 -9.65 11.61
C GLY A 50 3.61 -10.45 12.79
N GLN A 51 2.73 -11.25 13.24
CA GLN A 51 3.00 -12.00 14.42
C GLN A 51 4.16 -12.95 14.17
N GLY A 52 5.30 -12.62 14.73
CA GLY A 52 6.46 -13.50 14.66
C GLY A 52 7.25 -13.44 13.38
N ASP A 53 6.95 -12.49 12.48
CA ASP A 53 7.67 -12.46 11.22
C ASP A 53 7.77 -11.04 10.68
N ALA A 54 8.89 -10.41 10.93
CA ALA A 54 9.14 -9.04 10.52
C ALA A 54 9.45 -8.90 9.03
N THR A 55 9.58 -10.01 8.31
CA THR A 55 9.88 -9.93 6.89
C THR A 55 8.66 -10.05 6.00
N THR A 56 7.52 -10.34 6.57
CA THR A 56 6.30 -10.45 5.78
C THR A 56 5.81 -9.07 5.39
N ILE A 57 5.54 -8.89 4.11
CA ILE A 57 5.03 -7.61 3.58
C ILE A 57 3.72 -7.90 2.90
N ARG A 58 2.69 -7.13 3.26
CA ARG A 58 1.38 -7.34 2.66
C ARG A 58 0.54 -6.08 2.77
N TRP A 59 -0.46 -5.98 1.92
CA TRP A 59 -1.43 -4.91 1.99
C TRP A 59 -2.42 -5.18 3.11
N CYS A 60 -2.83 -4.12 3.77
CA CYS A 60 -3.63 -4.25 4.99
C CYS A 60 -5.02 -4.79 4.68
N ASN A 61 -5.67 -4.28 3.65
CA ASN A 61 -7.06 -4.61 3.36
C ASN A 61 -7.27 -5.13 1.94
N ALA A 62 -6.57 -4.57 0.97
CA ALA A 62 -6.84 -4.86 -0.43
C ALA A 62 -6.24 -6.21 -0.83
N PRO A 63 -7.01 -7.05 -1.51
CA PRO A 63 -6.46 -8.30 -2.05
C PRO A 63 -5.84 -8.05 -3.43
N SER A 64 -4.86 -8.84 -3.79
CA SER A 64 -4.36 -8.92 -5.17
C SER A 64 -4.04 -7.55 -5.77
N VAL A 65 -3.38 -6.68 -5.01
CA VAL A 65 -3.02 -5.37 -5.49
C VAL A 65 -2.02 -5.50 -6.62
N THR A 66 -2.26 -4.79 -7.71
CA THR A 66 -1.38 -4.80 -8.88
C THR A 66 -0.62 -3.48 -9.03
N HIS A 67 -1.23 -2.37 -8.65
CA HIS A 67 -0.65 -1.04 -8.81
C HIS A 67 -1.00 -0.17 -7.63
N TRP A 68 -0.20 0.85 -7.43
CA TRP A 68 -0.48 1.84 -6.39
C TRP A 68 0.02 3.20 -6.85
N MET A 69 -0.43 4.24 -6.17
CA MET A 69 0.12 5.57 -6.37
C MET A 69 -0.13 6.40 -5.13
N PRO A 70 0.71 7.44 -4.91
CA PRO A 70 0.50 8.30 -3.75
C PRO A 70 -0.84 9.01 -3.84
N LEU A 71 -1.43 9.28 -2.69
CA LEU A 71 -2.64 10.07 -2.65
C LEU A 71 -2.32 11.51 -3.03
N PRO A 72 -3.26 12.21 -3.69
CA PRO A 72 -3.06 13.62 -3.94
C PRO A 72 -3.07 14.40 -2.64
N GLU A 73 -2.36 15.51 -2.64
CA GLU A 73 -2.39 16.37 -1.48
C GLU A 73 -3.78 16.93 -1.29
N SER A 74 -4.11 17.11 -0.03
CA SER A 74 -5.41 17.64 0.32
C SER A 74 -5.50 19.12 -0.07
N PRO A 75 -6.54 19.52 -0.78
CA PRO A 75 -6.71 20.94 -1.04
C PRO A 75 -6.91 21.67 0.28
N GLY A 76 -6.39 22.79 0.41
CA GLY A 76 -6.48 23.50 1.64
C GLY A 76 -5.40 23.12 2.59
N GLY A 77 -4.64 22.26 2.25
CA GLY A 77 -3.39 22.01 2.86
C GLY A 77 -3.42 21.84 4.27
N ASN A 78 -4.01 21.64 4.80
CA ASN A 78 -3.74 21.57 6.11
C ASN A 78 -3.02 20.60 6.50
#